data_1053c799ca7789dcdfec73ba2f00c581
#
_entry.id   1053c799ca7789dcdfec73ba2f00c581
#
_cell.length_a   1.000
_cell.length_b   1.000
_cell.length_c   1.000
_cell.angle_alpha   90.00
_cell.angle_beta   90.00
_cell.angle_gamma   90.00
#
_symmetry.space_group_name_H-M   'P 1'
#
loop_
_entity.id
_entity.type
_entity.pdbx_description
1 polymer ?
#
loop_
_entity_poly.entity_id
_entity_poly.type
_entity_poly.pdbx_seq_one_letter_code
_entity_poly.pdbx_strand_id
1 'polypeptide(L)'
;MKRVIIAGMGPGSKSCITEEVKAAIDNAEIIIGSKRLIEEYPDKKTFYAVTADNIISIIEHEEAQEYVVLMSGDTGFYSGTRKLADALEGKYEYRILPGISSVIYFAARIGKPWENAAFVSVHGKKQSYIPVVLQNEMTYFLTQGNVSQICRQLQSVGLSKAHVWIGENLSYENEKISSGEVSEFTEYESAGLTVMAVYNDYSHTFSITGIPDSYFIRSDVPMTKREIRAGVISRMAVRKNSCVYDIGAGTGSVSVELALHAPYGTVYAVERTEEGCSLIARNAEKFGLNNIEIIHGNAADVIDNLPVPDEVFIGGSGGESEYIFDSILRKNPNVHVVATAVTLETLQDMISLMEKNNMSVLDIVQIAVTQIKKTGRYHMMSANNPVFIIEGRRMQ
;
A
#
# COMPACT_ATOMS: atom_id res chain seq x y z
N MET A 1 -5.59 28.29 -31.91
CA MET A 1 -5.36 26.91 -31.34
C MET A 1 -5.69 26.99 -29.87
N LYS A 2 -6.55 26.12 -29.34
CA LYS A 2 -6.93 26.14 -27.93
C LYS A 2 -5.71 25.80 -27.07
N ARG A 3 -5.47 26.60 -26.03
CA ARG A 3 -4.38 26.42 -25.06
C ARG A 3 -4.97 26.10 -23.68
N VAL A 4 -4.42 25.10 -23.01
CA VAL A 4 -4.90 24.62 -21.69
C VAL A 4 -3.80 24.76 -20.65
N ILE A 5 -4.06 25.47 -19.58
CA ILE A 5 -3.15 25.57 -18.43
C ILE A 5 -3.74 24.76 -17.27
N ILE A 6 -2.99 23.78 -16.79
CA ILE A 6 -3.34 23.00 -15.59
C ILE A 6 -2.63 23.66 -14.41
N ALA A 7 -3.37 24.27 -13.51
CA ALA A 7 -2.83 25.15 -12.46
C ALA A 7 -3.07 24.60 -11.06
N GLY A 8 -2.01 24.49 -10.25
CA GLY A 8 -2.06 24.12 -8.84
C GLY A 8 -2.43 25.32 -7.96
N MET A 9 -3.56 25.19 -7.26
CA MET A 9 -4.15 26.29 -6.48
C MET A 9 -3.61 26.43 -5.05
N GLY A 10 -2.66 25.59 -4.66
CA GLY A 10 -2.19 25.58 -3.28
C GLY A 10 -3.18 24.98 -2.27
N PRO A 11 -2.92 25.15 -0.96
CA PRO A 11 -3.71 24.52 0.10
C PRO A 11 -5.10 25.14 0.30
N GLY A 12 -5.34 26.36 -0.22
CA GLY A 12 -6.67 26.99 -0.14
C GLY A 12 -6.65 28.51 -0.25
N SER A 13 -5.80 29.20 0.52
CA SER A 13 -5.73 30.67 0.51
C SER A 13 -5.16 31.23 -0.79
N LYS A 14 -5.71 32.35 -1.25
CA LYS A 14 -5.18 33.12 -2.40
C LYS A 14 -3.73 33.58 -2.20
N SER A 15 -3.29 33.76 -0.96
CA SER A 15 -1.90 34.10 -0.64
C SER A 15 -0.89 32.97 -0.92
N CYS A 16 -1.37 31.74 -1.08
CA CYS A 16 -0.57 30.57 -1.40
C CYS A 16 -0.54 30.23 -2.91
N ILE A 17 -1.21 31.03 -3.74
CA ILE A 17 -1.21 30.88 -5.19
C ILE A 17 0.07 31.53 -5.73
N THR A 18 0.80 30.84 -6.61
CA THR A 18 1.99 31.41 -7.26
C THR A 18 1.61 32.55 -8.21
N GLU A 19 2.50 33.53 -8.40
CA GLU A 19 2.24 34.66 -9.31
C GLU A 19 1.98 34.18 -10.74
N GLU A 20 2.61 33.08 -11.18
CA GLU A 20 2.42 32.52 -12.52
C GLU A 20 1.01 31.92 -12.68
N VAL A 21 0.50 31.20 -11.66
CA VAL A 21 -0.87 30.69 -11.64
C VAL A 21 -1.88 31.83 -11.61
N LYS A 22 -1.63 32.85 -10.83
CA LYS A 22 -2.49 34.04 -10.77
C LYS A 22 -2.59 34.74 -12.13
N ALA A 23 -1.45 34.98 -12.78
CA ALA A 23 -1.43 35.57 -14.13
C ALA A 23 -2.17 34.68 -15.16
N ALA A 24 -2.06 33.36 -15.05
CA ALA A 24 -2.80 32.44 -15.93
C ALA A 24 -4.32 32.56 -15.71
N ILE A 25 -4.77 32.64 -14.46
CA ILE A 25 -6.19 32.81 -14.10
C ILE A 25 -6.73 34.16 -14.61
N ASP A 26 -5.94 35.24 -14.45
CA ASP A 26 -6.34 36.58 -14.86
C ASP A 26 -6.56 36.65 -16.39
N ASN A 27 -5.73 35.93 -17.17
CA ASN A 27 -5.80 35.87 -18.64
C ASN A 27 -6.78 34.82 -19.16
N ALA A 28 -7.31 33.95 -18.31
CA ALA A 28 -8.22 32.89 -18.72
C ALA A 28 -9.55 33.42 -19.26
N GLU A 29 -10.00 32.89 -20.40
CA GLU A 29 -11.36 33.08 -20.90
C GLU A 29 -12.34 32.11 -20.22
N ILE A 30 -11.88 30.89 -19.95
CA ILE A 30 -12.67 29.86 -19.27
C ILE A 30 -11.85 29.21 -18.15
N ILE A 31 -12.46 29.09 -16.98
CA ILE A 31 -11.90 28.42 -15.83
C ILE A 31 -12.72 27.13 -15.56
N ILE A 32 -12.02 26.00 -15.40
CA ILE A 32 -12.63 24.71 -15.13
C ILE A 32 -12.08 24.17 -13.80
N GLY A 33 -12.91 23.59 -12.94
CA GLY A 33 -12.42 23.04 -11.67
C GLY A 33 -13.52 22.49 -10.78
N SER A 34 -13.14 22.10 -9.57
CA SER A 34 -14.10 21.71 -8.54
C SER A 34 -14.91 22.94 -8.09
N LYS A 35 -16.14 22.69 -7.61
CA LYS A 35 -17.09 23.73 -7.20
C LYS A 35 -16.43 24.76 -6.27
N ARG A 36 -15.74 24.29 -5.24
CA ARG A 36 -15.02 25.12 -4.25
C ARG A 36 -13.99 26.07 -4.90
N LEU A 37 -13.27 25.62 -5.94
CA LEU A 37 -12.22 26.42 -6.57
C LEU A 37 -12.77 27.45 -7.54
N ILE A 38 -13.81 27.11 -8.29
CA ILE A 38 -14.39 28.02 -9.29
C ILE A 38 -15.26 29.11 -8.66
N GLU A 39 -15.87 28.86 -7.48
CA GLU A 39 -16.67 29.85 -6.72
C GLU A 39 -15.83 31.08 -6.29
N GLU A 40 -14.49 30.95 -6.24
CA GLU A 40 -13.57 32.05 -5.95
C GLU A 40 -13.44 33.07 -7.09
N TYR A 41 -14.00 32.76 -8.28
CA TYR A 41 -13.89 33.58 -9.50
C TYR A 41 -15.27 33.86 -10.13
N PRO A 42 -16.18 34.56 -9.41
CA PRO A 42 -17.55 34.79 -9.87
C PRO A 42 -17.65 35.66 -11.13
N ASP A 43 -16.64 36.48 -11.41
CA ASP A 43 -16.59 37.38 -12.56
C ASP A 43 -16.04 36.69 -13.85
N LYS A 44 -15.64 35.43 -13.77
CA LYS A 44 -15.13 34.64 -14.89
C LYS A 44 -16.13 33.61 -15.37
N LYS A 45 -16.06 33.23 -16.65
CA LYS A 45 -16.83 32.08 -17.16
C LYS A 45 -16.24 30.80 -16.58
N THR A 46 -17.01 30.11 -15.73
CA THR A 46 -16.53 28.93 -15.00
C THR A 46 -17.37 27.70 -15.31
N PHE A 47 -16.73 26.53 -15.28
CA PHE A 47 -17.39 25.22 -15.44
C PHE A 47 -16.94 24.25 -14.34
N TYR A 48 -17.90 23.53 -13.78
CA TYR A 48 -17.64 22.46 -12.85
C TYR A 48 -17.22 21.18 -13.60
N ALA A 49 -15.99 20.73 -13.43
CA ALA A 49 -15.52 19.40 -13.82
C ALA A 49 -14.30 18.99 -12.99
N VAL A 50 -14.22 17.69 -12.67
CA VAL A 50 -13.10 17.10 -11.88
C VAL A 50 -12.47 15.88 -12.56
N THR A 51 -13.13 15.29 -13.55
CA THR A 51 -12.60 14.16 -14.31
C THR A 51 -12.03 14.63 -15.64
N ALA A 52 -10.98 13.95 -16.16
CA ALA A 52 -10.36 14.30 -17.42
C ALA A 52 -11.39 14.31 -18.56
N ASP A 53 -12.28 13.32 -18.63
CA ASP A 53 -13.29 13.22 -19.70
C ASP A 53 -14.25 14.41 -19.71
N ASN A 54 -14.74 14.83 -18.52
CA ASN A 54 -15.64 15.97 -18.43
C ASN A 54 -14.92 17.30 -18.79
N ILE A 55 -13.64 17.44 -18.38
CA ILE A 55 -12.83 18.61 -18.71
C ILE A 55 -12.61 18.68 -20.24
N ILE A 56 -12.24 17.59 -20.87
CA ILE A 56 -12.07 17.52 -22.33
C ILE A 56 -13.37 17.85 -23.04
N SER A 57 -14.49 17.28 -22.61
CA SER A 57 -15.81 17.59 -23.19
C SER A 57 -16.13 19.09 -23.16
N ILE A 58 -15.83 19.79 -22.06
CA ILE A 58 -16.02 21.24 -21.97
C ILE A 58 -15.09 21.97 -22.98
N ILE A 59 -13.80 21.59 -23.06
CA ILE A 59 -12.86 22.19 -23.97
C ILE A 59 -13.28 21.99 -25.43
N GLU A 60 -13.88 20.86 -25.77
CA GLU A 60 -14.37 20.54 -27.13
C GLU A 60 -15.58 21.41 -27.51
N HIS A 61 -16.53 21.59 -26.62
CA HIS A 61 -17.83 22.24 -26.90
C HIS A 61 -17.78 23.77 -26.76
N GLU A 62 -16.86 24.33 -25.97
CA GLU A 62 -16.77 25.76 -25.74
C GLU A 62 -15.82 26.46 -26.72
N GLU A 63 -16.19 27.66 -27.18
CA GLU A 63 -15.37 28.47 -28.06
C GLU A 63 -14.54 29.48 -27.26
N ALA A 64 -13.36 29.08 -26.84
CA ALA A 64 -12.34 29.91 -26.19
C ALA A 64 -10.95 29.56 -26.68
N GLN A 65 -9.97 30.43 -26.44
CA GLN A 65 -8.55 30.17 -26.78
C GLN A 65 -7.74 29.80 -25.54
N GLU A 66 -8.03 30.39 -24.39
CA GLU A 66 -7.29 30.24 -23.15
C GLU A 66 -8.16 29.58 -22.06
N TYR A 67 -7.81 28.35 -21.70
CA TYR A 67 -8.47 27.59 -20.65
C TYR A 67 -7.53 27.40 -19.47
N VAL A 68 -8.05 27.56 -18.25
CA VAL A 68 -7.32 27.23 -17.03
C VAL A 68 -8.10 26.15 -16.26
N VAL A 69 -7.44 25.03 -15.99
CA VAL A 69 -7.98 23.94 -15.19
C VAL A 69 -7.37 23.99 -13.78
N LEU A 70 -8.20 24.27 -12.79
CA LEU A 70 -7.78 24.44 -11.41
C LEU A 70 -7.69 23.09 -10.70
N MET A 71 -6.50 22.76 -10.18
CA MET A 71 -6.23 21.59 -9.35
C MET A 71 -5.98 22.00 -7.90
N SER A 72 -6.57 21.31 -6.93
CA SER A 72 -6.33 21.57 -5.51
C SER A 72 -4.90 21.15 -5.13
N GLY A 73 -4.21 21.93 -4.33
CA GLY A 73 -2.83 21.66 -3.90
C GLY A 73 -1.82 21.83 -5.03
N ASP A 74 -0.95 20.85 -5.16
CA ASP A 74 0.07 20.77 -6.21
C ASP A 74 -0.39 19.86 -7.37
N THR A 75 -0.01 20.21 -8.59
CA THR A 75 -0.35 19.45 -9.81
C THR A 75 0.36 18.09 -9.92
N GLY A 76 1.51 17.91 -9.28
CA GLY A 76 2.31 16.69 -9.30
C GLY A 76 2.05 15.74 -8.13
N PHE A 77 1.26 16.18 -7.11
CA PHE A 77 1.11 15.41 -5.86
C PHE A 77 -0.32 14.90 -5.66
N TYR A 78 -0.54 13.61 -5.91
CA TYR A 78 -1.85 12.93 -5.83
C TYR A 78 -2.98 13.66 -6.58
N SER A 79 -2.66 14.27 -7.71
CA SER A 79 -3.56 15.07 -8.54
C SER A 79 -4.08 14.28 -9.75
N GLY A 80 -5.23 14.72 -10.28
CA GLY A 80 -5.77 14.27 -11.56
C GLY A 80 -4.98 14.73 -12.81
N THR A 81 -3.95 15.54 -12.62
CA THR A 81 -3.16 16.19 -13.68
C THR A 81 -2.61 15.20 -14.70
N ARG A 82 -2.03 14.08 -14.27
CA ARG A 82 -1.46 13.09 -15.18
C ARG A 82 -2.50 12.55 -16.18
N LYS A 83 -3.67 12.13 -15.68
CA LYS A 83 -4.75 11.63 -16.56
C LYS A 83 -5.25 12.70 -17.52
N LEU A 84 -5.31 13.95 -17.06
CA LEU A 84 -5.70 15.06 -17.93
C LEU A 84 -4.62 15.36 -18.97
N ALA A 85 -3.35 15.40 -18.59
CA ALA A 85 -2.23 15.61 -19.51
C ALA A 85 -2.20 14.54 -20.61
N ASP A 86 -2.32 13.24 -20.21
CA ASP A 86 -2.39 12.13 -21.17
C ASP A 86 -3.57 12.30 -22.17
N ALA A 87 -4.72 12.84 -21.71
CA ALA A 87 -5.88 13.07 -22.55
C ALA A 87 -5.76 14.31 -23.49
N LEU A 88 -4.94 15.28 -23.10
CA LEU A 88 -4.63 16.49 -23.91
C LEU A 88 -3.52 16.24 -24.93
N GLU A 89 -2.65 15.27 -24.68
CA GLU A 89 -1.47 14.97 -25.51
C GLU A 89 -1.87 14.76 -26.99
N GLY A 90 -1.18 15.47 -27.88
CA GLY A 90 -1.44 15.42 -29.33
C GLY A 90 -2.73 16.09 -29.81
N LYS A 91 -3.60 16.58 -28.91
CA LYS A 91 -4.86 17.27 -29.26
C LYS A 91 -4.81 18.77 -29.05
N TYR A 92 -4.20 19.21 -27.95
CA TYR A 92 -4.16 20.60 -27.50
C TYR A 92 -2.77 21.00 -27.05
N GLU A 93 -2.43 22.29 -27.18
CA GLU A 93 -1.27 22.85 -26.50
C GLU A 93 -1.60 22.97 -25.00
N TYR A 94 -0.77 22.39 -24.13
CA TYR A 94 -0.98 22.51 -22.70
C TYR A 94 0.29 22.81 -21.93
N ARG A 95 0.11 23.41 -20.75
CA ARG A 95 1.16 23.71 -19.79
C ARG A 95 0.71 23.37 -18.38
N ILE A 96 1.63 22.87 -17.57
CA ILE A 96 1.37 22.53 -16.17
C ILE A 96 2.10 23.54 -15.28
N LEU A 97 1.36 24.18 -14.37
CA LEU A 97 1.90 25.11 -13.38
C LEU A 97 1.80 24.47 -11.98
N PRO A 98 2.90 24.44 -11.20
CA PRO A 98 2.89 23.86 -9.88
C PRO A 98 2.11 24.72 -8.89
N GLY A 99 1.69 24.09 -7.78
CA GLY A 99 1.11 24.75 -6.62
C GLY A 99 1.79 24.29 -5.33
N ILE A 100 1.51 24.92 -4.22
CA ILE A 100 2.00 24.49 -2.90
C ILE A 100 1.10 23.32 -2.43
N SER A 101 1.68 22.13 -2.24
CA SER A 101 0.95 21.01 -1.66
C SER A 101 0.49 21.33 -0.23
N SER A 102 -0.72 20.91 0.14
CA SER A 102 -1.21 21.00 1.52
C SER A 102 -0.29 20.32 2.53
N VAL A 103 0.38 19.22 2.12
CA VAL A 103 1.35 18.50 2.96
C VAL A 103 2.60 19.34 3.19
N ILE A 104 3.15 19.99 2.15
CA ILE A 104 4.34 20.85 2.28
C ILE A 104 4.02 22.08 3.15
N TYR A 105 2.87 22.69 2.94
CA TYR A 105 2.39 23.78 3.80
C TYR A 105 2.27 23.34 5.25
N PHE A 106 1.64 22.17 5.50
CA PHE A 106 1.47 21.62 6.83
C PHE A 106 2.80 21.28 7.50
N ALA A 107 3.73 20.66 6.78
CA ALA A 107 5.08 20.36 7.26
C ALA A 107 5.80 21.61 7.78
N ALA A 108 5.71 22.74 7.04
CA ALA A 108 6.24 24.02 7.47
C ALA A 108 5.53 24.54 8.73
N ARG A 109 4.20 24.41 8.83
CA ARG A 109 3.41 24.86 9.98
C ARG A 109 3.74 24.12 11.27
N ILE A 110 4.06 22.81 11.18
CA ILE A 110 4.43 21.99 12.34
C ILE A 110 5.95 21.94 12.59
N GLY A 111 6.74 22.59 11.74
CA GLY A 111 8.20 22.66 11.88
C GLY A 111 8.88 21.30 11.69
N LYS A 112 8.34 20.42 10.84
CA LYS A 112 8.88 19.08 10.58
C LYS A 112 9.30 18.94 9.12
N PRO A 113 10.54 18.48 8.84
CA PRO A 113 10.99 18.25 7.47
C PRO A 113 10.20 17.10 6.82
N TRP A 114 10.04 17.17 5.52
CA TRP A 114 9.31 16.17 4.73
C TRP A 114 10.21 15.38 3.76
N GLU A 115 11.48 15.78 3.60
CA GLU A 115 12.41 15.20 2.63
C GLU A 115 12.64 13.67 2.80
N ASN A 116 12.59 13.18 4.05
CA ASN A 116 12.74 11.74 4.36
C ASN A 116 11.42 11.12 4.82
N ALA A 117 10.31 11.81 4.65
CA ALA A 117 9.02 11.33 5.08
C ALA A 117 8.36 10.42 4.03
N ALA A 118 7.53 9.50 4.51
CA ALA A 118 6.62 8.76 3.65
C ALA A 118 5.31 9.53 3.46
N PHE A 119 4.66 9.30 2.32
CA PHE A 119 3.39 9.94 1.97
C PHE A 119 2.34 8.88 1.69
N VAL A 120 1.16 9.06 2.29
CA VAL A 120 0.01 8.17 2.14
C VAL A 120 -1.21 8.97 1.75
N SER A 121 -1.92 8.54 0.73
CA SER A 121 -3.24 9.07 0.41
C SER A 121 -4.29 8.00 0.69
N VAL A 122 -5.21 8.29 1.61
CA VAL A 122 -6.34 7.41 1.92
C VAL A 122 -7.60 7.76 1.09
N HIS A 123 -7.42 8.55 0.02
CA HIS A 123 -8.47 8.92 -0.92
C HIS A 123 -8.68 7.78 -1.95
N GLY A 124 -9.82 7.14 -1.92
CA GLY A 124 -10.34 6.32 -3.02
C GLY A 124 -9.62 5.00 -3.34
N LYS A 125 -8.60 4.62 -2.59
CA LYS A 125 -7.92 3.31 -2.72
C LYS A 125 -7.85 2.60 -1.37
N LYS A 126 -8.13 1.31 -1.35
CA LYS A 126 -7.81 0.42 -0.23
C LYS A 126 -6.30 0.20 -0.20
N GLN A 127 -5.56 1.16 0.36
CA GLN A 127 -4.12 1.05 0.53
C GLN A 127 -3.83 0.74 2.00
N SER A 128 -2.97 -0.25 2.26
CA SER A 128 -2.47 -0.50 3.60
C SER A 128 -1.41 0.55 3.95
N TYR A 129 -1.67 1.37 4.96
CA TYR A 129 -0.74 2.41 5.41
C TYR A 129 0.03 2.02 6.68
N ILE A 130 -0.43 1.00 7.40
CA ILE A 130 0.24 0.54 8.63
C ILE A 130 1.70 0.15 8.37
N PRO A 131 2.02 -0.64 7.30
CA PRO A 131 3.41 -0.96 6.97
C PRO A 131 4.25 0.30 6.71
N VAL A 132 3.65 1.31 6.09
CA VAL A 132 4.35 2.57 5.79
C VAL A 132 4.71 3.31 7.08
N VAL A 133 3.76 3.41 8.03
CA VAL A 133 4.01 4.06 9.34
C VAL A 133 5.03 3.28 10.16
N LEU A 134 4.95 1.95 10.16
CA LEU A 134 5.87 1.11 10.92
C LEU A 134 7.32 1.20 10.43
N GLN A 135 7.53 1.46 9.15
CA GLN A 135 8.85 1.51 8.50
C GLN A 135 9.46 2.92 8.41
N ASN A 136 8.69 3.96 8.69
CA ASN A 136 9.13 5.34 8.51
C ASN A 136 8.96 6.14 9.81
N GLU A 137 9.96 6.94 10.12
CA GLU A 137 9.96 7.84 11.26
C GLU A 137 8.86 8.91 11.13
N MET A 138 8.69 9.46 9.92
CA MET A 138 7.66 10.45 9.62
C MET A 138 6.79 9.98 8.46
N THR A 139 5.48 9.99 8.65
CA THR A 139 4.50 9.68 7.61
C THR A 139 3.43 10.76 7.55
N TYR A 140 3.26 11.37 6.36
CA TYR A 140 2.20 12.34 6.09
C TYR A 140 1.02 11.67 5.39
N PHE A 141 -0.19 12.04 5.80
CA PHE A 141 -1.44 11.52 5.27
C PHE A 141 -2.27 12.61 4.62
N LEU A 142 -2.75 12.35 3.41
CA LEU A 142 -3.91 13.04 2.85
C LEU A 142 -5.16 12.29 3.29
N THR A 143 -5.94 12.87 4.20
CA THR A 143 -7.14 12.25 4.78
C THR A 143 -8.42 12.86 4.20
N GLN A 144 -9.55 12.18 4.42
CA GLN A 144 -10.91 12.69 4.14
C GLN A 144 -11.71 12.86 5.42
N GLY A 145 -11.08 13.29 6.50
CA GLY A 145 -11.75 13.40 7.80
C GLY A 145 -11.81 12.08 8.59
N ASN A 146 -11.06 11.04 8.18
CA ASN A 146 -11.02 9.73 8.83
C ASN A 146 -9.87 9.58 9.85
N VAL A 147 -9.48 10.66 10.51
CA VAL A 147 -8.39 10.71 11.50
C VAL A 147 -8.60 9.69 12.63
N SER A 148 -9.80 9.66 13.21
CA SER A 148 -10.11 8.72 14.32
C SER A 148 -9.97 7.25 13.91
N GLN A 149 -10.36 6.89 12.68
CA GLN A 149 -10.18 5.55 12.15
C GLN A 149 -8.70 5.19 12.02
N ILE A 150 -7.89 6.10 11.48
CA ILE A 150 -6.43 5.93 11.34
C ILE A 150 -5.82 5.75 12.74
N CYS A 151 -6.16 6.60 13.71
CA CYS A 151 -5.63 6.52 15.07
C CYS A 151 -6.02 5.21 15.77
N ARG A 152 -7.27 4.72 15.64
CA ARG A 152 -7.67 3.41 16.16
C ARG A 152 -6.84 2.26 15.57
N GLN A 153 -6.60 2.28 14.27
CA GLN A 153 -5.76 1.25 13.62
C GLN A 153 -4.30 1.33 14.06
N LEU A 154 -3.73 2.54 14.17
CA LEU A 154 -2.37 2.72 14.70
C LEU A 154 -2.27 2.21 16.16
N GLN A 155 -3.27 2.51 16.98
CA GLN A 155 -3.34 2.00 18.37
C GLN A 155 -3.40 0.47 18.41
N SER A 156 -4.19 -0.18 17.52
CA SER A 156 -4.33 -1.64 17.50
C SER A 156 -3.03 -2.37 17.15
N VAL A 157 -2.09 -1.71 16.51
CA VAL A 157 -0.75 -2.26 16.19
C VAL A 157 0.34 -1.78 17.16
N GLY A 158 -0.04 -1.21 18.31
CA GLY A 158 0.88 -0.84 19.38
C GLY A 158 1.47 0.56 19.29
N LEU A 159 0.98 1.41 18.37
CA LEU A 159 1.46 2.79 18.17
C LEU A 159 0.64 3.83 18.96
N SER A 160 0.05 3.46 20.08
CA SER A 160 -0.78 4.37 20.91
C SER A 160 -0.04 5.62 21.39
N LYS A 161 1.28 5.54 21.57
CA LYS A 161 2.15 6.64 22.00
C LYS A 161 2.86 7.37 20.89
N ALA A 162 2.69 6.95 19.63
CA ALA A 162 3.24 7.69 18.50
C ALA A 162 2.63 9.10 18.47
N HIS A 163 3.44 10.10 18.12
CA HIS A 163 2.98 11.48 18.10
C HIS A 163 2.29 11.81 16.79
N VAL A 164 1.18 12.51 16.85
CA VAL A 164 0.45 12.96 15.67
C VAL A 164 0.25 14.47 15.66
N TRP A 165 0.21 15.05 14.46
CA TRP A 165 -0.26 16.39 14.17
C TRP A 165 -1.41 16.28 13.18
N ILE A 166 -2.43 17.12 13.36
CA ILE A 166 -3.62 17.17 12.51
C ILE A 166 -3.81 18.62 12.08
N GLY A 167 -3.79 18.85 10.78
CA GLY A 167 -4.03 20.16 10.18
C GLY A 167 -5.37 20.20 9.48
N GLU A 168 -6.26 21.08 9.90
CA GLU A 168 -7.60 21.26 9.36
C GLU A 168 -7.71 22.61 8.70
N ASN A 169 -8.40 22.69 7.56
CA ASN A 169 -8.61 23.92 6.81
C ASN A 169 -7.33 24.75 6.61
N LEU A 170 -6.23 24.06 6.25
CA LEU A 170 -4.91 24.68 6.12
C LEU A 170 -4.94 25.87 5.18
N SER A 171 -4.32 26.96 5.60
CA SER A 171 -4.25 28.28 4.97
C SER A 171 -5.54 29.12 4.94
N TYR A 172 -6.66 28.57 5.37
CA TYR A 172 -7.90 29.36 5.53
C TYR A 172 -7.92 30.11 6.88
N GLU A 173 -8.82 31.06 7.04
CA GLU A 173 -8.97 31.83 8.29
C GLU A 173 -9.30 30.98 9.51
N ASN A 174 -9.96 29.83 9.30
CA ASN A 174 -10.31 28.87 10.31
C ASN A 174 -9.30 27.69 10.37
N GLU A 175 -8.05 27.92 9.96
CA GLU A 175 -6.97 26.95 10.11
C GLU A 175 -6.83 26.50 11.56
N LYS A 176 -6.79 25.19 11.77
CA LYS A 176 -6.56 24.59 13.09
C LYS A 176 -5.49 23.53 13.01
N ILE A 177 -4.55 23.56 13.95
CA ILE A 177 -3.52 22.55 14.12
C ILE A 177 -3.63 21.96 15.52
N SER A 178 -3.86 20.65 15.60
CA SER A 178 -3.89 19.89 16.85
C SER A 178 -2.72 18.91 16.89
N SER A 179 -2.21 18.59 18.08
CA SER A 179 -1.16 17.58 18.23
C SER A 179 -1.23 16.88 19.58
N GLY A 180 -0.77 15.64 19.65
CA GLY A 180 -0.76 14.81 20.83
C GLY A 180 -0.38 13.36 20.49
N GLU A 181 -0.66 12.43 21.39
CA GLU A 181 -0.47 10.99 21.14
C GLU A 181 -1.62 10.42 20.31
N VAL A 182 -1.36 9.35 19.55
CA VAL A 182 -2.38 8.60 18.77
C VAL A 182 -3.61 8.27 19.61
N SER A 183 -3.39 7.84 20.88
CA SER A 183 -4.45 7.47 21.83
C SER A 183 -5.47 8.58 22.11
N GLU A 184 -5.07 9.84 21.98
CA GLU A 184 -5.91 11.01 22.25
C GLU A 184 -6.90 11.33 21.11
N PHE A 185 -6.63 10.78 19.89
CA PHE A 185 -7.37 11.10 18.68
C PHE A 185 -8.24 9.94 18.15
N THR A 186 -8.44 8.89 18.92
CA THR A 186 -9.25 7.72 18.52
C THR A 186 -10.73 8.03 18.33
N GLU A 187 -11.23 9.12 18.94
CA GLU A 187 -12.61 9.61 18.83
C GLU A 187 -12.65 11.05 18.28
N TYR A 188 -11.59 11.48 17.59
CA TYR A 188 -11.47 12.84 17.07
C TYR A 188 -12.39 13.06 15.86
N GLU A 189 -13.23 14.08 15.95
CA GLU A 189 -14.05 14.54 14.82
C GLU A 189 -13.28 15.59 14.03
N SER A 190 -12.87 15.24 12.84
CA SER A 190 -12.08 16.12 11.97
C SER A 190 -12.94 16.77 10.89
N ALA A 191 -12.54 17.98 10.47
CA ALA A 191 -13.10 18.65 9.30
C ALA A 191 -12.82 17.84 8.01
N GLY A 192 -13.59 18.10 6.93
CA GLY A 192 -13.41 17.40 5.67
C GLY A 192 -12.04 17.61 5.00
N LEU A 193 -11.48 18.83 5.13
CA LEU A 193 -10.15 19.18 4.58
C LEU A 193 -9.08 18.99 5.65
N THR A 194 -8.54 17.79 5.73
CA THR A 194 -7.61 17.43 6.81
C THR A 194 -6.36 16.75 6.25
N VAL A 195 -5.21 17.16 6.78
CA VAL A 195 -3.90 16.51 6.61
C VAL A 195 -3.42 16.05 7.98
N MET A 196 -2.80 14.88 8.05
CA MET A 196 -2.26 14.34 9.29
C MET A 196 -0.79 13.99 9.11
N ALA A 197 0.01 14.12 10.15
CA ALA A 197 1.37 13.60 10.20
C ALA A 197 1.52 12.69 11.41
N VAL A 198 2.22 11.58 11.25
CA VAL A 198 2.53 10.62 12.32
C VAL A 198 4.04 10.51 12.45
N TYR A 199 4.53 10.73 13.67
CA TYR A 199 5.92 10.49 14.03
C TYR A 199 6.03 9.21 14.85
N ASN A 200 6.78 8.24 14.30
CA ASN A 200 7.01 6.95 14.91
C ASN A 200 8.48 6.82 15.31
N ASP A 201 8.79 7.12 16.57
CA ASP A 201 10.13 7.02 17.14
C ASP A 201 10.69 5.58 17.15
N TYR A 202 9.82 4.59 17.00
CA TYR A 202 10.14 3.16 17.02
C TYR A 202 10.26 2.53 15.62
N SER A 203 10.24 3.32 14.56
CA SER A 203 10.34 2.83 13.17
C SER A 203 11.56 1.93 12.93
N HIS A 204 12.67 2.23 13.59
CA HIS A 204 13.93 1.46 13.46
C HIS A 204 13.92 0.12 14.23
N THR A 205 12.97 -0.10 15.14
CA THR A 205 12.90 -1.30 15.98
C THR A 205 11.94 -2.35 15.44
N PHE A 206 11.07 -1.98 14.50
CA PHE A 206 10.09 -2.88 13.92
C PHE A 206 10.65 -3.53 12.65
N SER A 207 10.87 -4.85 12.70
CA SER A 207 11.19 -5.63 11.50
C SER A 207 9.93 -6.17 10.87
N ILE A 208 9.75 -5.95 9.56
CA ILE A 208 8.65 -6.55 8.78
C ILE A 208 8.99 -7.95 8.27
N THR A 209 10.20 -8.44 8.56
CA THR A 209 10.68 -9.79 8.24
C THR A 209 11.07 -10.50 9.53
N GLY A 210 10.59 -11.72 9.71
CA GLY A 210 10.87 -12.51 10.90
C GLY A 210 10.19 -11.92 12.15
N ILE A 211 8.95 -11.49 12.03
CA ILE A 211 8.12 -11.04 13.15
C ILE A 211 8.03 -12.16 14.19
N PRO A 212 8.21 -11.89 15.51
CA PRO A 212 8.12 -12.91 16.53
C PRO A 212 6.79 -13.67 16.49
N ASP A 213 6.83 -14.99 16.65
CA ASP A 213 5.64 -15.85 16.61
C ASP A 213 4.56 -15.47 17.63
N SER A 214 4.96 -14.84 18.75
CA SER A 214 4.04 -14.35 19.79
C SER A 214 3.16 -13.17 19.35
N TYR A 215 3.50 -12.52 18.26
CA TYR A 215 2.69 -11.43 17.70
C TYR A 215 1.49 -11.93 16.90
N PHE A 216 1.51 -13.19 16.46
CA PHE A 216 0.43 -13.79 15.68
C PHE A 216 -0.61 -14.45 16.58
N ILE A 217 -1.88 -14.34 16.18
CA ILE A 217 -2.99 -15.11 16.75
C ILE A 217 -2.86 -16.54 16.21
N ARG A 218 -2.91 -17.53 17.08
CA ARG A 218 -2.70 -18.94 16.77
C ARG A 218 -3.78 -19.81 17.36
N SER A 219 -3.97 -21.00 16.77
CA SER A 219 -4.72 -22.13 17.27
C SER A 219 -3.92 -23.41 17.01
N ASP A 220 -4.61 -24.50 16.76
CA ASP A 220 -4.02 -25.78 16.33
C ASP A 220 -3.63 -25.79 14.83
N VAL A 221 -4.01 -24.76 14.06
CA VAL A 221 -3.60 -24.61 12.66
C VAL A 221 -2.07 -24.41 12.57
N PRO A 222 -1.38 -25.16 11.71
CA PRO A 222 0.06 -25.04 11.54
C PRO A 222 0.49 -23.60 11.18
N MET A 223 1.59 -23.15 11.77
CA MET A 223 2.17 -21.85 11.49
C MET A 223 3.65 -21.99 11.13
N THR A 224 4.04 -21.41 10.00
CA THR A 224 5.46 -21.27 9.61
C THR A 224 6.22 -20.46 10.65
N LYS A 225 7.22 -21.06 11.29
CA LYS A 225 7.98 -20.45 12.38
C LYS A 225 8.84 -19.30 11.89
N ARG A 226 9.16 -18.38 12.80
CA ARG A 226 9.87 -17.11 12.56
C ARG A 226 11.08 -17.27 11.63
N GLU A 227 11.97 -18.22 11.94
CA GLU A 227 13.25 -18.38 11.24
C GLU A 227 13.03 -18.93 9.81
N ILE A 228 12.07 -19.84 9.65
CA ILE A 228 11.67 -20.37 8.33
C ILE A 228 10.97 -19.27 7.53
N ARG A 229 10.06 -18.54 8.14
CA ARG A 229 9.32 -17.45 7.51
C ARG A 229 10.28 -16.36 7.02
N ALA A 230 11.25 -15.94 7.85
CA ALA A 230 12.28 -14.99 7.43
C ALA A 230 13.09 -15.51 6.23
N GLY A 231 13.43 -16.81 6.23
CA GLY A 231 14.09 -17.46 5.11
C GLY A 231 13.27 -17.47 3.83
N VAL A 232 11.95 -17.69 3.93
CA VAL A 232 11.00 -17.61 2.80
C VAL A 232 10.93 -16.18 2.27
N ILE A 233 10.62 -15.21 3.13
CA ILE A 233 10.46 -13.81 2.74
C ILE A 233 11.71 -13.26 2.06
N SER A 234 12.91 -13.60 2.55
CA SER A 234 14.16 -13.13 1.96
C SER A 234 14.37 -13.63 0.52
N ARG A 235 13.78 -14.78 0.17
CA ARG A 235 13.88 -15.38 -1.18
C ARG A 235 12.76 -14.94 -2.11
N MET A 236 11.61 -14.59 -1.58
CA MET A 236 10.44 -14.18 -2.39
C MET A 236 10.69 -12.92 -3.24
N ALA A 237 11.65 -12.07 -2.87
CA ALA A 237 12.01 -10.84 -3.61
C ALA A 237 10.81 -9.95 -3.95
N VAL A 238 9.85 -9.87 -3.03
CA VAL A 238 8.58 -9.16 -3.20
C VAL A 238 8.80 -7.66 -3.43
N ARG A 239 8.18 -7.12 -4.47
CA ARG A 239 8.18 -5.69 -4.76
C ARG A 239 6.96 -5.02 -4.12
N LYS A 240 7.04 -3.70 -3.91
CA LYS A 240 5.98 -2.92 -3.24
C LYS A 240 4.58 -3.05 -3.87
N ASN A 241 4.50 -3.39 -5.15
CA ASN A 241 3.25 -3.51 -5.92
C ASN A 241 2.97 -4.93 -6.44
N SER A 242 3.67 -5.94 -5.93
CA SER A 242 3.52 -7.32 -6.37
C SER A 242 2.14 -7.91 -6.11
N CYS A 243 1.69 -8.73 -7.04
CA CYS A 243 0.60 -9.68 -6.87
C CYS A 243 1.21 -11.00 -6.39
N VAL A 244 0.97 -11.38 -5.14
CA VAL A 244 1.60 -12.53 -4.49
C VAL A 244 0.56 -13.56 -4.11
N TYR A 245 0.85 -14.86 -4.37
CA TYR A 245 0.05 -15.95 -3.84
C TYR A 245 0.74 -16.58 -2.62
N ASP A 246 -0.04 -16.87 -1.59
CA ASP A 246 0.34 -17.70 -0.44
C ASP A 246 -0.55 -18.93 -0.44
N ILE A 247 -0.02 -20.06 -0.97
CA ILE A 247 -0.75 -21.30 -1.13
C ILE A 247 -0.56 -22.19 0.11
N GLY A 248 -1.69 -22.51 0.78
CA GLY A 248 -1.68 -23.18 2.08
C GLY A 248 -1.31 -22.21 3.21
N ALA A 249 -1.98 -21.07 3.26
CA ALA A 249 -1.63 -19.92 4.10
C ALA A 249 -1.71 -20.21 5.62
N GLY A 250 -2.48 -21.22 6.04
CA GLY A 250 -2.62 -21.63 7.44
C GLY A 250 -3.08 -20.49 8.34
N THR A 251 -2.21 -20.07 9.27
CA THR A 251 -2.50 -18.92 10.17
C THR A 251 -2.35 -17.55 9.47
N GLY A 252 -1.88 -17.49 8.24
CA GLY A 252 -1.58 -16.26 7.52
C GLY A 252 -0.29 -15.55 7.95
N SER A 253 0.58 -16.23 8.69
CA SER A 253 1.80 -15.58 9.18
C SER A 253 2.77 -15.19 8.05
N VAL A 254 2.83 -15.98 6.97
CA VAL A 254 3.59 -15.64 5.75
C VAL A 254 2.84 -14.57 4.98
N SER A 255 1.51 -14.72 4.79
CA SER A 255 0.66 -13.73 4.13
C SER A 255 0.81 -12.33 4.72
N VAL A 256 0.88 -12.21 6.06
CA VAL A 256 1.10 -10.94 6.77
C VAL A 256 2.44 -10.33 6.40
N GLU A 257 3.55 -11.09 6.50
CA GLU A 257 4.86 -10.54 6.15
C GLU A 257 4.96 -10.20 4.65
N LEU A 258 4.38 -11.01 3.75
CA LEU A 258 4.29 -10.68 2.32
C LEU A 258 3.52 -9.37 2.08
N ALA A 259 2.39 -9.19 2.76
CA ALA A 259 1.58 -7.98 2.63
C ALA A 259 2.27 -6.72 3.16
N LEU A 260 3.09 -6.86 4.22
CA LEU A 260 3.95 -5.79 4.73
C LEU A 260 5.02 -5.39 3.71
N HIS A 261 5.53 -6.33 2.92
CA HIS A 261 6.51 -6.06 1.85
C HIS A 261 5.86 -5.49 0.57
N ALA A 262 4.58 -5.79 0.33
CA ALA A 262 3.83 -5.33 -0.84
C ALA A 262 2.72 -4.31 -0.47
N PRO A 263 3.02 -3.14 0.11
CA PRO A 263 2.01 -2.21 0.63
C PRO A 263 1.08 -1.64 -0.45
N TYR A 264 1.47 -1.70 -1.72
CA TYR A 264 0.70 -1.26 -2.89
C TYR A 264 0.26 -2.43 -3.78
N GLY A 265 0.61 -3.65 -3.40
CA GLY A 265 0.24 -4.90 -4.05
C GLY A 265 -0.88 -5.62 -3.31
N THR A 266 -1.14 -6.87 -3.69
CA THR A 266 -2.15 -7.71 -3.06
C THR A 266 -1.59 -9.11 -2.82
N VAL A 267 -1.84 -9.66 -1.64
CA VAL A 267 -1.53 -11.04 -1.29
C VAL A 267 -2.83 -11.86 -1.33
N TYR A 268 -2.86 -12.88 -2.17
CA TYR A 268 -3.95 -13.86 -2.25
C TYR A 268 -3.61 -15.05 -1.36
N ALA A 269 -4.19 -15.07 -0.17
CA ALA A 269 -3.98 -16.11 0.83
C ALA A 269 -4.99 -17.25 0.60
N VAL A 270 -4.55 -18.34 0.01
CA VAL A 270 -5.38 -19.51 -0.28
C VAL A 270 -5.30 -20.49 0.88
N GLU A 271 -6.44 -20.77 1.50
CA GLU A 271 -6.54 -21.68 2.64
C GLU A 271 -7.83 -22.51 2.56
N ARG A 272 -7.69 -23.82 2.76
CA ARG A 272 -8.80 -24.78 2.62
C ARG A 272 -9.72 -24.87 3.83
N THR A 273 -9.24 -24.47 5.02
CA THR A 273 -9.99 -24.60 6.28
C THR A 273 -10.62 -23.27 6.68
N GLU A 274 -11.85 -23.31 7.16
CA GLU A 274 -12.56 -22.14 7.66
C GLU A 274 -11.82 -21.52 8.87
N GLU A 275 -11.25 -22.37 9.74
CA GLU A 275 -10.45 -21.91 10.88
C GLU A 275 -9.21 -21.16 10.43
N GLY A 276 -8.47 -21.66 9.42
CA GLY A 276 -7.33 -20.97 8.85
C GLY A 276 -7.72 -19.62 8.24
N CYS A 277 -8.79 -19.58 7.46
CA CYS A 277 -9.31 -18.31 6.91
C CYS A 277 -9.67 -17.29 8.00
N SER A 278 -10.29 -17.74 9.08
CA SER A 278 -10.61 -16.90 10.25
C SER A 278 -9.34 -16.38 10.92
N LEU A 279 -8.30 -17.21 11.05
CA LEU A 279 -7.01 -16.78 11.61
C LEU A 279 -6.29 -15.77 10.72
N ILE A 280 -6.28 -15.98 9.39
CA ILE A 280 -5.74 -15.02 8.43
C ILE A 280 -6.42 -13.67 8.59
N ALA A 281 -7.77 -13.63 8.63
CA ALA A 281 -8.54 -12.40 8.79
C ALA A 281 -8.18 -11.66 10.10
N ARG A 282 -8.13 -12.39 11.23
CA ARG A 282 -7.80 -11.81 12.54
C ARG A 282 -6.34 -11.33 12.61
N ASN A 283 -5.41 -12.03 11.97
CA ASN A 283 -4.03 -11.58 11.89
C ASN A 283 -3.90 -10.37 10.95
N ALA A 284 -4.56 -10.36 9.79
CA ALA A 284 -4.59 -9.19 8.90
C ALA A 284 -5.14 -7.95 9.63
N GLU A 285 -6.24 -8.08 10.36
CA GLU A 285 -6.82 -7.01 11.18
C GLU A 285 -5.85 -6.54 12.25
N LYS A 286 -5.23 -7.47 13.01
CA LYS A 286 -4.27 -7.17 14.07
C LYS A 286 -3.06 -6.37 13.56
N PHE A 287 -2.62 -6.63 12.33
CA PHE A 287 -1.52 -5.91 11.68
C PHE A 287 -2.01 -4.72 10.82
N GLY A 288 -3.29 -4.38 10.86
CA GLY A 288 -3.88 -3.28 10.12
C GLY A 288 -3.73 -3.40 8.60
N LEU A 289 -3.73 -4.63 8.09
CA LEU A 289 -3.55 -4.94 6.67
C LEU A 289 -4.92 -5.06 5.98
N ASN A 290 -5.04 -4.42 4.84
CA ASN A 290 -6.23 -4.46 3.98
C ASN A 290 -5.91 -4.92 2.55
N ASN A 291 -4.68 -5.40 2.34
CA ASN A 291 -4.16 -5.89 1.08
C ASN A 291 -3.93 -7.42 1.08
N ILE A 292 -4.63 -8.14 1.95
CA ILE A 292 -4.72 -9.60 1.93
C ILE A 292 -6.13 -9.98 1.49
N GLU A 293 -6.23 -10.67 0.36
CA GLU A 293 -7.48 -11.28 -0.12
C GLU A 293 -7.50 -12.74 0.30
N ILE A 294 -8.46 -13.11 1.12
CA ILE A 294 -8.57 -14.47 1.68
C ILE A 294 -9.42 -15.33 0.74
N ILE A 295 -8.85 -16.38 0.23
CA ILE A 295 -9.50 -17.29 -0.70
C ILE A 295 -9.74 -18.63 0.01
N HIS A 296 -10.98 -18.88 0.42
CA HIS A 296 -11.38 -20.13 1.04
C HIS A 296 -11.60 -21.21 -0.03
N GLY A 297 -10.81 -22.24 -0.01
CA GLY A 297 -10.93 -23.37 -0.94
C GLY A 297 -9.62 -24.15 -1.12
N ASN A 298 -9.73 -25.25 -1.82
CA ASN A 298 -8.57 -25.99 -2.27
C ASN A 298 -7.87 -25.21 -3.38
N ALA A 299 -6.54 -25.12 -3.33
CA ALA A 299 -5.77 -24.30 -4.27
C ALA A 299 -6.05 -24.67 -5.74
N ALA A 300 -6.16 -25.96 -6.07
CA ALA A 300 -6.44 -26.41 -7.42
C ALA A 300 -7.81 -25.91 -7.95
N ASP A 301 -8.80 -25.76 -7.07
CA ASP A 301 -10.15 -25.36 -7.48
C ASP A 301 -10.28 -23.84 -7.71
N VAL A 302 -9.44 -23.05 -7.04
CA VAL A 302 -9.60 -21.57 -7.01
C VAL A 302 -8.55 -20.83 -7.82
N ILE A 303 -7.37 -21.44 -8.05
CA ILE A 303 -6.19 -20.76 -8.59
C ILE A 303 -6.42 -20.15 -9.97
N ASP A 304 -7.24 -20.78 -10.82
CA ASP A 304 -7.50 -20.30 -12.18
C ASP A 304 -8.28 -18.97 -12.20
N ASN A 305 -9.04 -18.67 -11.15
CA ASN A 305 -9.83 -17.44 -11.02
C ASN A 305 -9.04 -16.26 -10.42
N LEU A 306 -7.82 -16.49 -9.93
CA LEU A 306 -7.00 -15.45 -9.34
C LEU A 306 -6.30 -14.62 -10.42
N PRO A 307 -5.89 -13.36 -10.15
CA PRO A 307 -5.10 -12.53 -11.08
C PRO A 307 -3.75 -13.17 -11.41
N VAL A 308 -3.03 -12.64 -12.39
CA VAL A 308 -1.68 -13.09 -12.75
C VAL A 308 -0.71 -12.81 -11.59
N PRO A 309 -0.03 -13.84 -11.02
CA PRO A 309 0.91 -13.61 -9.93
C PRO A 309 2.29 -13.15 -10.42
N ASP A 310 2.95 -12.31 -9.65
CA ASP A 310 4.37 -12.00 -9.81
C ASP A 310 5.22 -13.04 -9.07
N GLU A 311 4.85 -13.35 -7.83
CA GLU A 311 5.51 -14.31 -6.95
C GLU A 311 4.51 -15.26 -6.32
N VAL A 312 4.93 -16.51 -6.09
CA VAL A 312 4.10 -17.55 -5.44
C VAL A 312 4.89 -18.23 -4.35
N PHE A 313 4.34 -18.23 -3.13
CA PHE A 313 4.79 -19.08 -2.04
C PHE A 313 3.89 -20.32 -1.93
N ILE A 314 4.51 -21.50 -1.78
CA ILE A 314 3.81 -22.77 -1.57
C ILE A 314 4.22 -23.32 -0.21
N GLY A 315 3.38 -23.12 0.80
CA GLY A 315 3.55 -23.64 2.16
C GLY A 315 2.92 -25.04 2.33
N GLY A 316 1.94 -25.38 1.49
CA GLY A 316 1.28 -26.67 1.44
C GLY A 316 0.34 -26.75 0.24
N SER A 317 0.46 -27.82 -0.55
CA SER A 317 -0.27 -28.02 -1.82
C SER A 317 -1.44 -29.00 -1.72
N GLY A 318 -1.61 -29.66 -0.59
CA GLY A 318 -2.67 -30.67 -0.42
C GLY A 318 -2.54 -31.91 -1.32
N GLY A 319 -1.37 -32.12 -1.95
CA GLY A 319 -1.12 -33.21 -2.90
C GLY A 319 -1.39 -32.85 -4.37
N GLU A 320 -1.76 -31.60 -4.68
CA GLU A 320 -2.14 -31.16 -6.03
C GLU A 320 -1.10 -30.21 -6.66
N SER A 321 0.16 -30.37 -6.26
CA SER A 321 1.27 -29.51 -6.68
C SER A 321 1.41 -29.38 -8.19
N GLU A 322 1.20 -30.47 -8.95
CA GLU A 322 1.33 -30.46 -10.41
C GLU A 322 0.33 -29.51 -11.06
N TYR A 323 -0.95 -29.61 -10.70
CA TYR A 323 -1.99 -28.72 -11.23
C TYR A 323 -1.74 -27.26 -10.86
N ILE A 324 -1.31 -27.01 -9.61
CA ILE A 324 -0.97 -25.68 -9.12
C ILE A 324 0.17 -25.08 -9.96
N PHE A 325 1.25 -25.82 -10.18
CA PHE A 325 2.39 -25.39 -11.01
C PHE A 325 1.97 -25.09 -12.44
N ASP A 326 1.20 -25.97 -13.07
CA ASP A 326 0.72 -25.79 -14.46
C ASP A 326 -0.15 -24.53 -14.57
N SER A 327 -1.02 -24.26 -13.60
CA SER A 327 -1.90 -23.10 -13.59
C SER A 327 -1.14 -21.79 -13.40
N ILE A 328 -0.19 -21.72 -12.45
CA ILE A 328 0.59 -20.49 -12.23
C ILE A 328 1.50 -20.18 -13.42
N LEU A 329 2.13 -21.19 -14.02
CA LEU A 329 3.04 -21.02 -15.17
C LEU A 329 2.29 -20.67 -16.46
N ARG A 330 1.05 -21.16 -16.62
CA ARG A 330 0.16 -20.74 -17.72
C ARG A 330 -0.19 -19.24 -17.62
N LYS A 331 -0.41 -18.74 -16.38
CA LYS A 331 -0.69 -17.33 -16.12
C LYS A 331 0.54 -16.44 -16.27
N ASN A 332 1.65 -16.85 -15.68
CA ASN A 332 2.93 -16.14 -15.76
C ASN A 332 4.09 -17.13 -15.95
N PRO A 333 4.57 -17.30 -17.20
CA PRO A 333 5.71 -18.17 -17.47
C PRO A 333 7.00 -17.80 -16.74
N ASN A 334 7.13 -16.54 -16.28
CA ASN A 334 8.30 -16.01 -15.58
C ASN A 334 8.08 -15.86 -14.07
N VAL A 335 7.04 -16.48 -13.54
CA VAL A 335 6.72 -16.42 -12.11
C VAL A 335 7.89 -16.90 -11.26
N HIS A 336 8.10 -16.21 -10.14
CA HIS A 336 9.06 -16.62 -9.11
C HIS A 336 8.34 -17.49 -8.08
N VAL A 337 8.84 -18.68 -7.82
CA VAL A 337 8.23 -19.64 -6.90
C VAL A 337 9.18 -19.95 -5.76
N VAL A 338 8.68 -19.85 -4.53
CA VAL A 338 9.35 -20.33 -3.32
C VAL A 338 8.44 -21.37 -2.66
N ALA A 339 9.00 -22.52 -2.32
CA ALA A 339 8.25 -23.58 -1.64
C ALA A 339 8.94 -24.03 -0.36
N THR A 340 8.17 -24.56 0.58
CA THR A 340 8.71 -25.23 1.76
C THR A 340 8.37 -26.72 1.75
N ALA A 341 9.31 -27.55 2.18
CA ALA A 341 9.12 -28.98 2.34
C ALA A 341 9.66 -29.44 3.70
N VAL A 342 8.86 -30.25 4.40
CA VAL A 342 9.23 -30.86 5.68
C VAL A 342 9.51 -32.37 5.55
N THR A 343 9.23 -32.95 4.37
CA THR A 343 9.53 -34.34 4.03
C THR A 343 10.40 -34.43 2.79
N LEU A 344 11.11 -35.55 2.61
CA LEU A 344 11.92 -35.79 1.44
C LEU A 344 11.07 -35.98 0.18
N GLU A 345 9.90 -36.58 0.32
CA GLU A 345 8.95 -36.78 -0.77
C GLU A 345 8.49 -35.43 -1.33
N THR A 346 8.06 -34.50 -0.47
CA THR A 346 7.64 -33.16 -0.89
C THR A 346 8.80 -32.40 -1.54
N LEU A 347 10.03 -32.52 -0.99
CA LEU A 347 11.22 -31.92 -1.57
C LEU A 347 11.47 -32.43 -2.99
N GLN A 348 11.43 -33.77 -3.17
CA GLN A 348 11.66 -34.41 -4.46
C GLN A 348 10.59 -34.01 -5.48
N ASP A 349 9.32 -34.00 -5.07
CA ASP A 349 8.19 -33.58 -5.91
C ASP A 349 8.37 -32.15 -6.40
N MET A 350 8.72 -31.21 -5.50
CA MET A 350 8.93 -29.80 -5.88
C MET A 350 10.07 -29.64 -6.88
N ILE A 351 11.21 -30.29 -6.64
CA ILE A 351 12.35 -30.26 -7.58
C ILE A 351 11.93 -30.81 -8.94
N SER A 352 11.30 -31.99 -8.96
CA SER A 352 10.86 -32.64 -10.20
C SER A 352 9.87 -31.80 -10.98
N LEU A 353 8.93 -31.13 -10.29
CA LEU A 353 7.96 -30.22 -10.92
C LEU A 353 8.64 -28.96 -11.51
N MET A 354 9.62 -28.39 -10.82
CA MET A 354 10.38 -27.25 -11.35
C MET A 354 11.16 -27.66 -12.60
N GLU A 355 11.89 -28.79 -12.55
CA GLU A 355 12.64 -29.31 -13.70
C GLU A 355 11.73 -29.65 -14.90
N LYS A 356 10.61 -30.36 -14.67
CA LYS A 356 9.63 -30.69 -15.70
C LYS A 356 9.11 -29.45 -16.43
N ASN A 357 8.97 -28.36 -15.72
CA ASN A 357 8.45 -27.09 -16.23
C ASN A 357 9.55 -26.13 -16.73
N ASN A 358 10.78 -26.60 -16.92
CA ASN A 358 11.93 -25.81 -17.34
C ASN A 358 12.17 -24.58 -16.43
N MET A 359 11.90 -24.70 -15.14
CA MET A 359 12.32 -23.72 -14.14
C MET A 359 13.71 -24.11 -13.65
N SER A 360 14.61 -23.15 -13.64
CA SER A 360 15.89 -23.34 -12.96
C SER A 360 15.63 -23.31 -11.44
N VAL A 361 16.08 -24.35 -10.75
CA VAL A 361 16.18 -24.34 -9.30
C VAL A 361 17.35 -23.43 -8.95
N LEU A 362 17.05 -22.27 -8.33
CA LEU A 362 18.04 -21.25 -8.01
C LEU A 362 18.79 -21.60 -6.71
N ASP A 363 18.04 -22.09 -5.71
CA ASP A 363 18.60 -22.41 -4.40
C ASP A 363 17.74 -23.46 -3.68
N ILE A 364 18.40 -24.34 -2.93
CA ILE A 364 17.76 -25.26 -1.98
C ILE A 364 18.55 -25.19 -0.68
N VAL A 365 17.88 -24.77 0.38
CA VAL A 365 18.51 -24.74 1.71
C VAL A 365 17.68 -25.51 2.72
N GLN A 366 18.36 -26.12 3.69
CA GLN A 366 17.73 -26.71 4.86
C GLN A 366 17.98 -25.80 6.06
N ILE A 367 16.92 -25.41 6.76
CA ILE A 367 17.02 -24.64 8.00
C ILE A 367 16.62 -25.55 9.17
N ALA A 368 17.57 -25.78 10.08
CA ALA A 368 17.35 -26.46 11.34
C ALA A 368 17.38 -25.46 12.49
N VAL A 369 16.32 -25.43 13.28
CA VAL A 369 16.15 -24.46 14.38
C VAL A 369 16.11 -25.20 15.71
N THR A 370 16.96 -24.79 16.64
CA THR A 370 16.92 -25.25 18.02
C THR A 370 16.68 -24.08 18.95
N GLN A 371 15.56 -24.07 19.63
CA GLN A 371 15.21 -23.05 20.63
C GLN A 371 15.72 -23.44 22.00
N ILE A 372 16.14 -22.46 22.78
CA ILE A 372 16.53 -22.64 24.18
C ILE A 372 15.38 -22.20 25.08
N LYS A 373 14.87 -23.14 25.89
CA LYS A 373 13.79 -22.89 26.85
C LYS A 373 14.29 -23.01 28.26
N LYS A 374 14.03 -21.99 29.10
CA LYS A 374 14.35 -22.05 30.54
C LYS A 374 13.38 -22.97 31.22
N THR A 375 13.90 -24.01 31.90
CA THR A 375 13.13 -24.97 32.67
C THR A 375 13.77 -25.06 34.07
N GLY A 376 13.17 -24.39 35.04
CA GLY A 376 13.76 -24.22 36.36
C GLY A 376 15.09 -23.45 36.28
N ARG A 377 16.20 -24.08 36.76
CA ARG A 377 17.56 -23.52 36.68
C ARG A 377 18.31 -23.87 35.40
N TYR A 378 17.73 -24.68 34.53
CA TYR A 378 18.40 -25.18 33.32
C TYR A 378 17.89 -24.49 32.05
N HIS A 379 18.70 -24.48 31.02
CA HIS A 379 18.34 -24.03 29.64
C HIS A 379 18.31 -25.28 28.75
N MET A 380 17.09 -25.72 28.45
CA MET A 380 16.85 -26.92 27.64
C MET A 380 16.82 -26.59 26.15
N MET A 381 17.48 -27.41 25.36
CA MET A 381 17.40 -27.36 23.89
C MET A 381 16.10 -28.03 23.41
N SER A 382 15.35 -27.34 22.57
CA SER A 382 14.14 -27.85 21.92
C SER A 382 14.31 -27.71 20.41
N ALA A 383 14.67 -28.81 19.74
CA ALA A 383 14.81 -28.82 18.29
C ALA A 383 13.44 -28.85 17.60
N ASN A 384 13.28 -28.08 16.55
CA ASN A 384 12.19 -28.18 15.61
C ASN A 384 12.59 -29.09 14.43
N ASN A 385 11.62 -29.67 13.73
CA ASN A 385 11.90 -30.38 12.48
C ASN A 385 12.59 -29.44 11.49
N PRO A 386 13.67 -29.87 10.82
CA PRO A 386 14.25 -29.12 9.74
C PRO A 386 13.26 -28.89 8.61
N VAL A 387 13.37 -27.75 7.95
CA VAL A 387 12.53 -27.38 6.81
C VAL A 387 13.41 -27.04 5.63
N PHE A 388 13.12 -27.60 4.48
CA PHE A 388 13.74 -27.18 3.22
C PHE A 388 12.99 -25.98 2.65
N ILE A 389 13.73 -25.03 2.10
CA ILE A 389 13.21 -23.95 1.27
C ILE A 389 13.79 -24.12 -0.12
N ILE A 390 12.92 -24.18 -1.13
CA ILE A 390 13.26 -24.37 -2.52
C ILE A 390 12.85 -23.11 -3.27
N GLU A 391 13.77 -22.55 -4.03
CA GLU A 391 13.55 -21.36 -4.85
C GLU A 391 13.73 -21.71 -6.33
N GLY A 392 12.79 -21.33 -7.17
CA GLY A 392 12.84 -21.56 -8.59
C GLY A 392 12.27 -20.43 -9.43
N ARG A 393 12.87 -20.22 -10.61
CA ARG A 393 12.43 -19.24 -11.61
C ARG A 393 12.85 -19.70 -13.00
N ARG A 394 12.09 -19.36 -14.03
CA ARG A 394 12.61 -19.47 -15.40
C ARG A 394 13.72 -18.44 -15.60
N MET A 395 14.89 -18.89 -16.06
CA MET A 395 15.93 -17.98 -16.56
C MET A 395 15.52 -17.52 -17.96
N GLN A 396 15.60 -16.22 -18.20
CA GLN A 396 15.39 -15.62 -19.51
C GLN A 396 16.52 -15.98 -20.47
#